data_5c56dc54fc7b0299f59a9ee54f1a0b22
#
_entry.id   5c56dc54fc7b0299f59a9ee54f1a0b22
#
_cell.length_a   1.000
_cell.length_b   1.000
_cell.length_c   1.000
_cell.angle_alpha   90.00
_cell.angle_beta   90.00
_cell.angle_gamma   90.00
#
_symmetry.space_group_name_H-M   'P 1'
#
loop_
_entity.id
_entity.type
_entity.pdbx_description
1 polymer ?
#
loop_
_entity_poly.entity_id
_entity_poly.type
_entity_poly.pdbx_seq_one_letter_code
_entity_poly.pdbx_strand_id
1 'polypeptide(L)'
;MRETNSVQATPQGIRLVRDRVRDRVLRERQQRREKHNAIPYTRENLAVQAGVGIDTLKRLLRAVKVRRDSADAIARFLELELADIIEPRRNQQPSDFYVERPPLESQCYETISSQSGALIRVKAPHRMGKTWFVEHLLNQVQENQYRSITLGFRDADRAVFADLQTFLKWFCISVGNSLELPNQVEEKWQDGLGNNSNCTNYFETYLWAGLDTPLVLVLDDVDLVFEQHNVADDFCRLLRSWYDRARRPGSTWRNLRLVIVHSTDIYGALDIDHSPLANVGSVFSLRKFSLKEATDLVQEYKLHWQADQVEQMMALIDGNPYLIHEALDYLTLNPEMTLEQFLHNAVTVSGPYHNYLGELLSTLQQNSSLAATFSSIVNSTTPTRAEPAYVFQLYSMGLVEIKERGVIPSCELYRRYFRDRLQN
;
A
#
# COMPACT_ATOMS: atom_id res chain seq x y z
N MET A 1 -20.76 -37.33 5.08
CA MET A 1 -19.81 -36.21 5.15
C MET A 1 -20.59 -34.94 5.49
N ARG A 2 -20.41 -34.38 6.68
CA ARG A 2 -21.07 -33.09 7.04
C ARG A 2 -20.30 -32.01 6.33
N GLU A 3 -20.89 -31.36 5.32
CA GLU A 3 -20.36 -30.14 4.75
C GLU A 3 -20.12 -29.13 5.89
N THR A 4 -18.91 -28.67 6.02
CA THR A 4 -18.56 -27.67 7.00
C THR A 4 -19.26 -26.36 6.61
N ASN A 5 -20.32 -25.99 7.34
CA ASN A 5 -21.10 -24.76 7.14
C ASN A 5 -20.28 -23.49 7.54
N SER A 6 -18.99 -23.47 7.20
CA SER A 6 -18.06 -22.38 7.49
C SER A 6 -17.41 -21.87 6.21
N VAL A 7 -17.30 -20.56 6.09
CA VAL A 7 -16.73 -19.84 4.95
C VAL A 7 -15.60 -18.93 5.40
N GLN A 8 -14.71 -18.63 4.48
CA GLN A 8 -13.60 -17.70 4.67
C GLN A 8 -13.70 -16.60 3.63
N ALA A 9 -13.51 -15.36 4.05
CA ALA A 9 -13.51 -14.24 3.13
C ALA A 9 -12.24 -14.23 2.27
N THR A 10 -12.39 -13.89 1.01
CA THR A 10 -11.26 -13.63 0.12
C THR A 10 -10.58 -12.31 0.48
N PRO A 11 -9.31 -12.07 0.09
CA PRO A 11 -8.65 -10.78 0.29
C PRO A 11 -9.44 -9.60 -0.29
N GLN A 12 -10.07 -9.78 -1.44
CA GLN A 12 -10.96 -8.79 -2.07
C GLN A 12 -12.23 -8.58 -1.26
N GLY A 13 -12.89 -9.67 -0.85
CA GLY A 13 -14.05 -9.60 0.01
C GLY A 13 -13.78 -8.88 1.34
N ILE A 14 -12.60 -9.07 1.91
CA ILE A 14 -12.18 -8.36 3.13
C ILE A 14 -12.06 -6.86 2.89
N ARG A 15 -11.45 -6.44 1.77
CA ARG A 15 -11.34 -5.01 1.40
C ARG A 15 -12.72 -4.40 1.26
N LEU A 16 -13.60 -5.06 0.51
CA LEU A 16 -14.98 -4.62 0.28
C LEU A 16 -15.75 -4.48 1.60
N VAL A 17 -15.67 -5.46 2.50
CA VAL A 17 -16.31 -5.40 3.82
C VAL A 17 -15.72 -4.28 4.68
N ARG A 18 -14.39 -4.08 4.67
CA ARG A 18 -13.72 -2.99 5.41
C ARG A 18 -14.21 -1.61 4.97
N ASP A 19 -14.29 -1.39 3.68
CA ASP A 19 -14.72 -0.11 3.10
C ASP A 19 -16.19 0.17 3.45
N ARG A 20 -17.07 -0.81 3.26
CA ARG A 20 -18.50 -0.69 3.63
C ARG A 20 -18.71 -0.47 5.13
N VAL A 21 -17.95 -1.15 5.97
CA VAL A 21 -17.98 -0.95 7.44
C VAL A 21 -17.55 0.47 7.78
N ARG A 22 -16.46 0.95 7.18
CA ARG A 22 -15.97 2.32 7.39
C ARG A 22 -17.01 3.36 6.98
N ASP A 23 -17.54 3.23 5.79
CA ASP A 23 -18.52 4.17 5.23
C ASP A 23 -19.82 4.19 6.04
N ARG A 24 -20.30 3.02 6.46
CA ARG A 24 -21.49 2.91 7.31
C ARG A 24 -21.28 3.58 8.66
N VAL A 25 -20.13 3.31 9.31
CA VAL A 25 -19.79 3.93 10.59
C VAL A 25 -19.68 5.45 10.48
N LEU A 26 -19.10 5.97 9.40
CA LEU A 26 -18.98 7.40 9.16
C LEU A 26 -20.35 8.06 8.94
N ARG A 27 -21.21 7.49 8.10
CA ARG A 27 -22.58 8.00 7.86
C ARG A 27 -23.41 8.03 9.14
N GLU A 28 -23.41 6.95 9.89
CA GLU A 28 -24.15 6.86 11.14
C GLU A 28 -23.64 7.85 12.22
N ARG A 29 -22.32 8.08 12.27
CA ARG A 29 -21.73 9.11 13.16
C ARG A 29 -22.17 10.51 12.77
N GLN A 30 -22.22 10.82 11.49
CA GLN A 30 -22.65 12.10 10.98
C GLN A 30 -24.14 12.36 11.30
N GLN A 31 -25.02 11.38 11.01
CA GLN A 31 -26.45 11.48 11.32
C GLN A 31 -26.72 11.63 12.84
N ARG A 32 -25.92 10.95 13.69
CA ARG A 32 -26.05 11.08 15.15
C ARG A 32 -25.59 12.45 15.66
N ARG A 33 -24.55 13.03 15.07
CA ARG A 33 -24.13 14.43 15.38
C ARG A 33 -25.23 15.43 15.03
N GLU A 34 -25.86 15.30 13.90
CA GLU A 34 -26.96 16.15 13.46
C GLU A 34 -28.18 16.04 14.42
N LYS A 35 -28.40 14.86 15.00
CA LYS A 35 -29.50 14.61 15.96
C LYS A 35 -29.11 14.88 17.42
N HIS A 36 -27.97 15.52 17.68
CA HIS A 36 -27.47 15.84 19.04
C HIS A 36 -27.31 14.60 19.97
N ASN A 37 -27.07 13.42 19.39
CA ASN A 37 -26.89 12.18 20.14
C ASN A 37 -25.40 12.00 20.50
N ALA A 38 -25.05 12.08 21.79
CA ALA A 38 -23.67 12.09 22.30
C ALA A 38 -22.93 10.74 22.16
N ILE A 39 -23.63 9.61 21.89
CA ILE A 39 -23.01 8.28 21.87
C ILE A 39 -22.46 7.99 20.46
N PRO A 40 -21.13 7.82 20.29
CA PRO A 40 -20.54 7.53 18.98
C PRO A 40 -20.99 6.15 18.47
N TYR A 41 -21.30 6.06 17.19
CA TYR A 41 -21.56 4.77 16.53
C TYR A 41 -20.23 4.03 16.32
N THR A 42 -20.18 2.76 16.73
CA THR A 42 -18.97 1.92 16.71
C THR A 42 -19.15 0.68 15.84
N ARG A 43 -18.06 -0.07 15.62
CA ARG A 43 -18.12 -1.39 14.94
C ARG A 43 -18.92 -2.42 15.74
N GLU A 44 -18.96 -2.30 17.08
CA GLU A 44 -19.79 -3.11 17.95
C GLU A 44 -21.28 -2.88 17.67
N ASN A 45 -21.70 -1.62 17.53
CA ASN A 45 -23.07 -1.29 17.16
C ASN A 45 -23.43 -1.86 15.79
N LEU A 46 -22.51 -1.79 14.83
CA LEU A 46 -22.69 -2.37 13.50
C LEU A 46 -22.86 -3.90 13.55
N ALA A 47 -22.00 -4.60 14.30
CA ALA A 47 -22.09 -6.05 14.46
C ALA A 47 -23.41 -6.48 15.09
N VAL A 48 -23.86 -5.78 16.14
CA VAL A 48 -25.16 -6.02 16.78
C VAL A 48 -26.32 -5.81 15.81
N GLN A 49 -26.29 -4.73 15.02
CA GLN A 49 -27.34 -4.47 14.01
C GLN A 49 -27.35 -5.51 12.88
N ALA A 50 -26.18 -6.04 12.53
CA ALA A 50 -26.05 -7.15 11.57
C ALA A 50 -26.44 -8.51 12.18
N GLY A 51 -26.82 -8.57 13.47
CA GLY A 51 -27.21 -9.79 14.16
C GLY A 51 -26.06 -10.76 14.44
N VAL A 52 -24.82 -10.25 14.55
CA VAL A 52 -23.62 -11.05 14.81
C VAL A 52 -22.82 -10.51 15.98
N GLY A 53 -21.99 -11.34 16.59
CA GLY A 53 -21.04 -10.89 17.60
C GLY A 53 -19.87 -10.11 16.96
N ILE A 54 -19.31 -9.14 17.70
CA ILE A 54 -18.16 -8.35 17.22
C ILE A 54 -16.95 -9.22 16.84
N ASP A 55 -16.73 -10.33 17.54
CA ASP A 55 -15.65 -11.25 17.24
C ASP A 55 -15.85 -11.98 15.91
N THR A 56 -17.09 -12.24 15.51
CA THR A 56 -17.42 -12.80 14.19
C THR A 56 -17.06 -11.80 13.08
N LEU A 57 -17.39 -10.53 13.26
CA LEU A 57 -17.00 -9.47 12.33
C LEU A 57 -15.46 -9.32 12.26
N LYS A 58 -14.77 -9.32 13.41
CA LYS A 58 -13.30 -9.26 13.45
C LYS A 58 -12.66 -10.47 12.78
N ARG A 59 -13.19 -11.67 12.98
CA ARG A 59 -12.70 -12.91 12.33
C ARG A 59 -12.87 -12.83 10.82
N LEU A 60 -14.04 -12.39 10.32
CA LEU A 60 -14.27 -12.21 8.89
C LEU A 60 -13.26 -11.23 8.28
N LEU A 61 -13.02 -10.09 8.94
CA LEU A 61 -12.06 -9.06 8.51
C LEU A 61 -10.58 -9.49 8.58
N ARG A 62 -10.28 -10.62 9.23
CA ARG A 62 -8.93 -11.22 9.32
C ARG A 62 -8.79 -12.49 8.47
N ALA A 63 -9.70 -12.73 7.53
CA ALA A 63 -9.76 -13.96 6.74
C ALA A 63 -9.85 -15.25 7.57
N VAL A 64 -10.33 -15.19 8.80
CA VAL A 64 -10.55 -16.38 9.62
C VAL A 64 -11.94 -16.95 9.32
N LYS A 65 -12.04 -18.29 9.21
CA LYS A 65 -13.32 -18.97 8.94
C LYS A 65 -14.40 -18.59 9.93
N VAL A 66 -15.57 -18.23 9.41
CA VAL A 66 -16.81 -17.94 10.16
C VAL A 66 -17.95 -18.80 9.64
N ARG A 67 -19.04 -18.89 10.39
CA ARG A 67 -20.23 -19.60 9.91
C ARG A 67 -20.81 -18.87 8.69
N ARG A 68 -21.26 -19.62 7.68
CA ARG A 68 -21.84 -19.09 6.44
C ARG A 68 -23.00 -18.13 6.72
N ASP A 69 -23.90 -18.51 7.62
CA ASP A 69 -25.05 -17.69 8.01
C ASP A 69 -24.63 -16.34 8.61
N SER A 70 -23.53 -16.34 9.38
CA SER A 70 -23.02 -15.10 9.98
C SER A 70 -22.33 -14.19 8.94
N ALA A 71 -21.62 -14.77 7.96
CA ALA A 71 -21.07 -14.02 6.84
C ALA A 71 -22.18 -13.42 5.98
N ASP A 72 -23.25 -14.17 5.70
CA ASP A 72 -24.42 -13.71 4.96
C ASP A 72 -25.16 -12.57 5.67
N ALA A 73 -25.32 -12.67 7.00
CA ALA A 73 -25.93 -11.60 7.79
C ALA A 73 -25.12 -10.29 7.72
N ILE A 74 -23.79 -10.39 7.79
CA ILE A 74 -22.89 -9.22 7.62
C ILE A 74 -23.02 -8.66 6.19
N ALA A 75 -23.00 -9.53 5.17
CA ALA A 75 -23.14 -9.14 3.77
C ALA A 75 -24.42 -8.33 3.54
N ARG A 76 -25.57 -8.90 3.90
CA ARG A 76 -26.87 -8.22 3.74
C ARG A 76 -26.95 -6.89 4.47
N PHE A 77 -26.42 -6.82 5.67
CA PHE A 77 -26.43 -5.57 6.44
C PHE A 77 -25.60 -4.47 5.79
N LEU A 78 -24.51 -4.86 5.09
CA LEU A 78 -23.64 -3.96 4.35
C LEU A 78 -24.07 -3.73 2.90
N GLU A 79 -25.25 -4.27 2.51
CA GLU A 79 -25.75 -4.18 1.13
C GLU A 79 -24.80 -4.84 0.12
N LEU A 80 -24.24 -6.02 0.50
CA LEU A 80 -23.35 -6.85 -0.31
C LEU A 80 -23.96 -8.23 -0.53
N GLU A 81 -23.58 -8.88 -1.61
CA GLU A 81 -23.87 -10.30 -1.80
C GLU A 81 -22.81 -11.16 -1.08
N LEU A 82 -23.23 -12.28 -0.49
CA LEU A 82 -22.28 -13.18 0.19
C LEU A 82 -21.19 -13.67 -0.77
N ALA A 83 -21.55 -13.92 -2.02
CA ALA A 83 -20.60 -14.31 -3.08
C ALA A 83 -19.46 -13.29 -3.26
N ASP A 84 -19.75 -12.00 -3.15
CA ASP A 84 -18.74 -10.95 -3.25
C ASP A 84 -17.66 -11.03 -2.15
N ILE A 85 -18.00 -11.69 -1.03
CA ILE A 85 -17.13 -11.78 0.13
C ILE A 85 -16.31 -13.09 0.12
N ILE A 86 -16.93 -14.21 -0.25
CA ILE A 86 -16.35 -15.56 -0.04
C ILE A 86 -15.90 -16.26 -1.33
N GLU A 87 -16.44 -15.86 -2.45
CA GLU A 87 -16.04 -16.43 -3.74
C GLU A 87 -15.07 -15.47 -4.45
N PRO A 88 -13.97 -15.98 -5.02
CA PRO A 88 -13.23 -15.17 -5.97
C PRO A 88 -14.21 -14.86 -7.10
N ARG A 89 -14.48 -13.58 -7.33
CA ARG A 89 -15.37 -13.19 -8.44
C ARG A 89 -14.87 -13.85 -9.71
N ARG A 90 -15.66 -14.73 -10.28
CA ARG A 90 -15.37 -15.39 -11.58
C ARG A 90 -15.35 -14.40 -12.75
N ASN A 91 -15.94 -13.24 -12.58
CA ASN A 91 -15.68 -12.09 -13.45
C ASN A 91 -14.47 -11.37 -12.88
N GLN A 92 -13.32 -11.58 -13.52
CA GLN A 92 -12.13 -10.75 -13.30
C GLN A 92 -12.59 -9.30 -13.31
N GLN A 93 -12.51 -8.63 -12.14
CA GLN A 93 -12.66 -7.17 -12.17
C GLN A 93 -11.49 -6.62 -12.95
N PRO A 94 -11.72 -5.62 -13.76
CA PRO A 94 -10.65 -4.99 -14.52
C PRO A 94 -9.42 -4.59 -13.67
N SER A 95 -9.64 -4.24 -12.39
CA SER A 95 -8.58 -3.94 -11.41
C SER A 95 -7.66 -5.11 -11.03
N ASP A 96 -7.97 -6.36 -11.44
CA ASP A 96 -7.17 -7.54 -11.10
C ASP A 96 -6.03 -7.79 -12.13
N PHE A 97 -5.95 -7.00 -13.19
CA PHE A 97 -4.90 -7.15 -14.20
C PHE A 97 -3.60 -6.47 -13.80
N TYR A 98 -2.57 -7.28 -13.58
CA TYR A 98 -1.22 -6.79 -13.40
C TYR A 98 -0.50 -6.72 -14.74
N VAL A 99 0.06 -5.58 -15.08
CA VAL A 99 0.92 -5.41 -16.24
C VAL A 99 2.36 -5.30 -15.79
N GLU A 100 3.19 -6.24 -16.27
CA GLU A 100 4.62 -6.23 -15.99
C GLU A 100 5.32 -5.02 -16.62
N ARG A 101 6.37 -4.56 -15.97
CA ARG A 101 7.26 -3.47 -16.40
C ARG A 101 8.66 -4.00 -16.69
N PRO A 102 8.84 -4.82 -17.71
CA PRO A 102 10.14 -5.43 -17.98
C PRO A 102 11.27 -4.38 -18.02
N PRO A 103 12.46 -4.70 -17.49
CA PRO A 103 12.86 -5.98 -16.89
C PRO A 103 12.73 -6.02 -15.34
N LEU A 104 11.91 -5.15 -14.72
CA LEU A 104 11.90 -4.95 -13.26
C LEU A 104 11.50 -6.21 -12.49
N GLU A 105 10.42 -6.88 -12.90
CA GLU A 105 9.88 -8.06 -12.23
C GLU A 105 10.88 -9.20 -12.24
N SER A 106 11.41 -9.54 -13.42
CA SER A 106 12.38 -10.61 -13.58
C SER A 106 13.68 -10.36 -12.83
N GLN A 107 14.20 -9.13 -12.86
CA GLN A 107 15.42 -8.76 -12.11
C GLN A 107 15.20 -8.82 -10.58
N CYS A 108 14.03 -8.36 -10.11
CA CYS A 108 13.69 -8.43 -8.70
C CYS A 108 13.56 -9.88 -8.23
N TYR A 109 12.86 -10.73 -9.00
CA TYR A 109 12.71 -12.14 -8.74
C TYR A 109 14.07 -12.86 -8.75
N GLU A 110 14.92 -12.62 -9.74
CA GLU A 110 16.27 -13.16 -9.82
C GLU A 110 17.10 -12.78 -8.58
N THR A 111 17.00 -11.52 -8.13
CA THR A 111 17.69 -11.06 -6.93
C THR A 111 17.25 -11.83 -5.68
N ILE A 112 15.93 -12.04 -5.50
CA ILE A 112 15.38 -12.82 -4.38
C ILE A 112 15.82 -14.27 -4.44
N SER A 113 15.75 -14.90 -5.60
CA SER A 113 15.99 -16.32 -5.75
C SER A 113 17.48 -16.70 -5.71
N SER A 114 18.35 -15.89 -6.33
CA SER A 114 19.78 -16.19 -6.46
C SER A 114 20.63 -15.69 -5.29
N GLN A 115 20.23 -14.60 -4.62
CA GLN A 115 21.02 -13.97 -3.57
C GLN A 115 20.55 -14.38 -2.18
N SER A 116 21.33 -15.22 -1.49
CA SER A 116 21.10 -15.49 -0.07
C SER A 116 21.21 -14.23 0.76
N GLY A 117 20.23 -13.95 1.61
CA GLY A 117 20.18 -12.74 2.43
C GLY A 117 19.94 -11.47 1.61
N ALA A 118 19.21 -11.57 0.50
CA ALA A 118 18.89 -10.42 -0.32
C ALA A 118 18.15 -9.35 0.48
N LEU A 119 18.54 -8.10 0.26
CA LEU A 119 17.77 -6.91 0.68
C LEU A 119 17.38 -6.14 -0.59
N ILE A 120 16.10 -5.89 -0.73
CA ILE A 120 15.51 -5.18 -1.86
C ILE A 120 14.77 -3.97 -1.35
N ARG A 121 14.96 -2.82 -2.00
CA ARG A 121 14.14 -1.62 -1.81
C ARG A 121 13.27 -1.42 -3.04
N VAL A 122 11.94 -1.48 -2.87
CA VAL A 122 10.97 -1.15 -3.91
C VAL A 122 10.51 0.28 -3.69
N LYS A 123 10.89 1.15 -4.61
CA LYS A 123 10.65 2.59 -4.50
C LYS A 123 9.75 3.11 -5.61
N ALA A 124 8.73 3.87 -5.25
CA ALA A 124 7.94 4.69 -6.17
C ALA A 124 7.03 5.64 -5.40
N PRO A 125 6.64 6.79 -5.95
CA PRO A 125 5.60 7.64 -5.38
C PRO A 125 4.32 6.88 -5.03
N HIS A 126 3.43 7.50 -4.25
CA HIS A 126 2.12 6.91 -3.96
C HIS A 126 1.35 6.62 -5.25
N ARG A 127 0.54 5.54 -5.25
CA ARG A 127 -0.31 5.14 -6.38
C ARG A 127 0.43 4.71 -7.66
N MET A 128 1.70 4.30 -7.53
CA MET A 128 2.49 3.77 -8.65
C MET A 128 2.50 2.23 -8.75
N GLY A 129 1.61 1.56 -8.01
CA GLY A 129 1.44 0.10 -8.10
C GLY A 129 2.47 -0.71 -7.29
N LYS A 130 3.08 -0.15 -6.23
CA LYS A 130 4.05 -0.87 -5.39
C LYS A 130 3.48 -2.15 -4.78
N THR A 131 2.30 -2.09 -4.19
CA THR A 131 1.65 -3.25 -3.56
C THR A 131 1.38 -4.36 -4.57
N TRP A 132 0.89 -4.03 -5.76
CA TRP A 132 0.64 -5.00 -6.82
C TRP A 132 1.93 -5.63 -7.36
N PHE A 133 2.98 -4.84 -7.53
CA PHE A 133 4.30 -5.35 -7.87
C PHE A 133 4.79 -6.37 -6.85
N VAL A 134 4.65 -6.06 -5.56
CA VAL A 134 5.05 -6.97 -4.48
C VAL A 134 4.17 -8.22 -4.45
N GLU A 135 2.85 -8.09 -4.59
CA GLU A 135 1.93 -9.24 -4.65
C GLU A 135 2.28 -10.17 -5.83
N HIS A 136 2.55 -9.61 -7.02
CA HIS A 136 2.99 -10.37 -8.19
C HIS A 136 4.31 -11.12 -7.90
N LEU A 137 5.30 -10.42 -7.33
CA LEU A 137 6.58 -11.00 -6.94
C LEU A 137 6.42 -12.13 -5.91
N LEU A 138 5.55 -11.95 -4.91
CA LEU A 138 5.30 -12.97 -3.88
C LEU A 138 4.62 -14.21 -4.46
N ASN A 139 3.73 -14.08 -5.42
CA ASN A 139 3.14 -15.23 -6.11
C ASN A 139 4.22 -16.05 -6.81
N GLN A 140 5.16 -15.42 -7.50
CA GLN A 140 6.27 -16.11 -8.17
C GLN A 140 7.21 -16.83 -7.17
N VAL A 141 7.52 -16.21 -6.02
CA VAL A 141 8.40 -16.84 -5.02
C VAL A 141 7.71 -17.98 -4.26
N GLN A 142 6.39 -17.91 -4.06
CA GLN A 142 5.61 -18.99 -3.43
C GLN A 142 5.59 -20.25 -4.30
N GLU A 143 5.50 -20.13 -5.62
CA GLU A 143 5.62 -21.25 -6.56
C GLU A 143 6.94 -22.01 -6.40
N ASN A 144 7.99 -21.35 -5.91
CA ASN A 144 9.31 -21.90 -5.63
C ASN A 144 9.54 -22.27 -4.16
N GLN A 145 8.46 -22.51 -3.39
CA GLN A 145 8.45 -22.96 -2.01
C GLN A 145 9.09 -21.99 -0.99
N TYR A 146 9.19 -20.70 -1.31
CA TYR A 146 9.54 -19.70 -0.32
C TYR A 146 8.33 -19.40 0.56
N ARG A 147 8.55 -19.26 1.85
CA ARG A 147 7.55 -18.68 2.75
C ARG A 147 7.59 -17.16 2.61
N SER A 148 6.42 -16.51 2.61
CA SER A 148 6.35 -15.06 2.52
C SER A 148 5.43 -14.47 3.59
N ILE A 149 5.82 -13.31 4.10
CA ILE A 149 5.07 -12.51 5.06
C ILE A 149 5.10 -11.06 4.57
N THR A 150 3.95 -10.41 4.58
CA THR A 150 3.85 -8.97 4.39
C THR A 150 3.41 -8.31 5.69
N LEU A 151 4.23 -7.40 6.20
CA LEU A 151 3.93 -6.56 7.33
C LEU A 151 3.66 -5.13 6.85
N GLY A 152 2.41 -4.67 6.97
CA GLY A 152 2.01 -3.29 6.66
C GLY A 152 2.05 -2.42 7.91
N PHE A 153 2.84 -1.35 7.89
CA PHE A 153 2.95 -0.45 9.06
C PHE A 153 1.70 0.44 9.26
N ARG A 154 0.78 0.47 8.30
CA ARG A 154 -0.54 1.12 8.49
C ARG A 154 -1.43 0.43 9.52
N ASP A 155 -1.15 -0.85 9.80
CA ASP A 155 -1.90 -1.60 10.82
C ASP A 155 -1.44 -1.26 12.25
N ALA A 156 -0.33 -0.52 12.40
CA ALA A 156 0.19 -0.07 13.69
C ALA A 156 -0.54 1.18 14.18
N ASP A 157 -0.94 1.18 15.44
CA ASP A 157 -1.43 2.38 16.11
C ASP A 157 -0.29 3.39 16.31
N ARG A 158 -0.63 4.69 16.39
CA ARG A 158 0.37 5.75 16.63
C ARG A 158 1.22 5.53 17.87
N ALA A 159 0.66 4.91 18.91
CA ALA A 159 1.36 4.59 20.15
C ALA A 159 2.54 3.62 19.95
N VAL A 160 2.49 2.78 18.92
CA VAL A 160 3.58 1.85 18.55
C VAL A 160 4.86 2.59 18.19
N PHE A 161 4.75 3.77 17.61
CA PHE A 161 5.88 4.60 17.19
C PHE A 161 6.40 5.56 18.29
N ALA A 162 5.89 5.46 19.53
CA ALA A 162 6.27 6.35 20.61
C ALA A 162 7.74 6.23 20.99
N ASP A 163 8.26 5.02 21.01
CA ASP A 163 9.66 4.69 21.27
C ASP A 163 10.10 3.40 20.57
N LEU A 164 11.42 3.22 20.47
CA LEU A 164 12.02 2.09 19.76
C LEU A 164 11.66 0.74 20.39
N GLN A 165 11.57 0.64 21.72
CA GLN A 165 11.26 -0.63 22.39
C GLN A 165 9.84 -1.09 22.08
N THR A 166 8.87 -0.19 22.23
CA THR A 166 7.46 -0.45 21.91
C THR A 166 7.30 -0.84 20.45
N PHE A 167 7.97 -0.12 19.55
CA PHE A 167 7.96 -0.43 18.13
C PHE A 167 8.53 -1.82 17.81
N LEU A 168 9.71 -2.16 18.34
CA LEU A 168 10.36 -3.44 18.03
C LEU A 168 9.64 -4.62 18.68
N LYS A 169 9.04 -4.46 19.86
CA LYS A 169 8.18 -5.50 20.45
C LYS A 169 6.95 -5.75 19.58
N TRP A 170 6.27 -4.68 19.13
CA TRP A 170 5.15 -4.80 18.20
C TRP A 170 5.58 -5.49 16.89
N PHE A 171 6.73 -5.11 16.34
CA PHE A 171 7.29 -5.71 15.13
C PHE A 171 7.52 -7.23 15.30
N CYS A 172 8.15 -7.65 16.39
CA CYS A 172 8.36 -9.06 16.72
C CYS A 172 7.05 -9.83 16.85
N ILE A 173 6.06 -9.26 17.57
CA ILE A 173 4.74 -9.87 17.76
C ILE A 173 4.01 -10.01 16.41
N SER A 174 4.06 -8.99 15.57
CA SER A 174 3.36 -8.97 14.28
C SER A 174 3.94 -10.00 13.31
N VAL A 175 5.26 -10.12 13.24
CA VAL A 175 5.92 -11.17 12.44
C VAL A 175 5.62 -12.55 13.01
N GLY A 176 5.67 -12.71 14.35
CA GLY A 176 5.32 -13.98 15.01
C GLY A 176 3.87 -14.42 14.73
N ASN A 177 2.92 -13.48 14.79
CA ASN A 177 1.52 -13.74 14.47
C ASN A 177 1.33 -14.16 13.01
N SER A 178 2.08 -13.56 12.09
CA SER A 178 2.04 -13.95 10.66
C SER A 178 2.66 -15.32 10.42
N LEU A 179 3.55 -15.78 11.30
CA LEU A 179 4.11 -17.12 11.31
C LEU A 179 3.24 -18.14 12.07
N GLU A 180 2.11 -17.69 12.65
CA GLU A 180 1.23 -18.50 13.51
C GLU A 180 1.91 -19.01 14.78
N LEU A 181 2.91 -18.27 15.28
CA LEU A 181 3.64 -18.58 16.50
C LEU A 181 3.02 -17.87 17.73
N PRO A 182 2.98 -18.51 18.91
CA PRO A 182 2.58 -17.86 20.15
C PRO A 182 3.47 -16.65 20.47
N ASN A 183 2.90 -15.62 21.10
CA ASN A 183 3.69 -14.47 21.53
C ASN A 183 4.55 -14.83 22.76
N GLN A 184 5.87 -14.71 22.62
CA GLN A 184 6.84 -14.93 23.71
C GLN A 184 7.77 -13.71 23.89
N VAL A 185 7.37 -12.53 23.40
CA VAL A 185 8.25 -11.35 23.39
C VAL A 185 8.64 -10.95 24.81
N GLU A 186 7.68 -10.88 25.75
CA GLU A 186 7.97 -10.48 27.12
C GLU A 186 8.88 -11.47 27.85
N GLU A 187 8.77 -12.77 27.59
CA GLU A 187 9.58 -13.82 28.20
C GLU A 187 11.03 -13.83 27.67
N LYS A 188 11.22 -13.44 26.40
CA LYS A 188 12.52 -13.48 25.73
C LYS A 188 13.24 -12.13 25.66
N TRP A 189 12.56 -11.05 26.02
CA TRP A 189 13.14 -9.71 26.04
C TRP A 189 14.00 -9.54 27.31
N GLN A 190 15.29 -9.26 27.14
CA GLN A 190 16.25 -9.18 28.24
C GLN A 190 16.54 -7.71 28.58
N ASP A 191 16.34 -7.35 29.83
CA ASP A 191 16.71 -6.04 30.35
C ASP A 191 18.24 -5.87 30.27
N GLY A 192 18.68 -4.67 29.84
CA GLY A 192 20.10 -4.37 29.65
C GLY A 192 20.72 -4.83 28.33
N LEU A 193 20.02 -5.67 27.56
CA LEU A 193 20.38 -5.94 26.17
C LEU A 193 19.66 -4.92 25.27
N GLY A 194 20.36 -4.05 24.57
CA GLY A 194 19.73 -3.01 23.75
C GLY A 194 18.60 -3.52 22.83
N ASN A 195 17.66 -2.64 22.48
CA ASN A 195 16.43 -3.00 21.75
C ASN A 195 16.67 -3.74 20.43
N ASN A 196 17.62 -3.26 19.60
CA ASN A 196 17.99 -3.93 18.34
C ASN A 196 18.59 -5.33 18.56
N SER A 197 19.33 -5.52 19.65
CA SER A 197 19.90 -6.82 20.02
C SER A 197 18.81 -7.78 20.49
N ASN A 198 17.86 -7.30 21.29
CA ASN A 198 16.70 -8.09 21.71
C ASN A 198 15.85 -8.55 20.52
N CYS A 199 15.52 -7.62 19.62
CA CYS A 199 14.78 -7.94 18.40
C CYS A 199 15.51 -9.00 17.56
N THR A 200 16.82 -8.80 17.30
CA THR A 200 17.63 -9.76 16.56
C THR A 200 17.66 -11.13 17.21
N ASN A 201 17.84 -11.17 18.53
CA ASN A 201 17.89 -12.41 19.32
C ASN A 201 16.54 -13.15 19.27
N TYR A 202 15.44 -12.42 19.35
CA TYR A 202 14.09 -12.99 19.23
C TYR A 202 13.86 -13.66 17.87
N PHE A 203 14.31 -13.00 16.79
CA PHE A 203 14.27 -13.58 15.45
C PHE A 203 15.14 -14.83 15.35
N GLU A 204 16.41 -14.80 15.81
CA GLU A 204 17.34 -15.93 15.74
C GLU A 204 16.88 -17.14 16.57
N THR A 205 16.41 -16.89 17.80
CA THR A 205 16.17 -17.99 18.77
C THR A 205 14.72 -18.49 18.77
N TYR A 206 13.81 -17.72 18.17
CA TYR A 206 12.39 -18.07 18.21
C TYR A 206 11.73 -18.07 16.83
N LEU A 207 11.76 -16.97 16.09
CA LEU A 207 11.04 -16.88 14.82
C LEU A 207 11.66 -17.76 13.73
N TRP A 208 12.99 -17.94 13.75
CA TRP A 208 13.69 -18.81 12.79
C TRP A 208 13.75 -20.28 13.21
N ALA A 209 13.51 -20.62 14.47
CA ALA A 209 13.75 -21.94 15.04
C ALA A 209 12.96 -23.09 14.36
N GLY A 210 11.93 -22.78 13.58
CA GLY A 210 11.11 -23.76 12.86
C GLY A 210 11.01 -23.51 11.35
N LEU A 211 11.89 -22.65 10.79
CA LEU A 211 11.87 -22.34 9.36
C LEU A 211 12.90 -23.14 8.58
N ASP A 212 12.44 -24.17 7.88
CA ASP A 212 13.27 -25.00 7.00
C ASP A 212 13.45 -24.41 5.59
N THR A 213 12.66 -23.41 5.25
CA THR A 213 12.65 -22.75 3.93
C THR A 213 13.00 -21.26 4.03
N PRO A 214 13.54 -20.66 2.96
CA PRO A 214 13.78 -19.22 2.96
C PRO A 214 12.49 -18.43 3.17
N LEU A 215 12.58 -17.33 3.94
CA LEU A 215 11.50 -16.41 4.24
C LEU A 215 11.69 -15.11 3.49
N VAL A 216 10.68 -14.69 2.73
CA VAL A 216 10.58 -13.33 2.17
C VAL A 216 9.74 -12.49 3.14
N LEU A 217 10.38 -11.56 3.83
CA LEU A 217 9.73 -10.59 4.71
C LEU A 217 9.59 -9.27 3.97
N VAL A 218 8.36 -8.92 3.66
CA VAL A 218 8.00 -7.64 3.07
C VAL A 218 7.61 -6.66 4.17
N LEU A 219 8.24 -5.50 4.16
CA LEU A 219 7.92 -4.35 5.00
C LEU A 219 7.24 -3.31 4.11
N ASP A 220 5.91 -3.24 4.18
CA ASP A 220 5.12 -2.30 3.37
C ASP A 220 4.75 -1.05 4.18
N ASP A 221 4.57 0.08 3.48
CA ASP A 221 4.31 1.39 4.07
C ASP A 221 5.40 1.83 5.09
N VAL A 222 6.67 1.50 4.83
CA VAL A 222 7.80 1.84 5.72
C VAL A 222 7.98 3.35 5.86
N ASP A 223 7.39 4.14 4.96
CA ASP A 223 7.27 5.60 5.06
C ASP A 223 6.85 6.05 6.45
N LEU A 224 5.85 5.35 7.06
CA LEU A 224 5.33 5.65 8.39
C LEU A 224 6.37 5.50 9.51
N VAL A 225 7.32 4.58 9.34
CA VAL A 225 8.44 4.38 10.29
C VAL A 225 9.53 5.42 10.05
N PHE A 226 9.85 5.68 8.78
CA PHE A 226 10.94 6.58 8.42
C PHE A 226 10.65 8.05 8.76
N GLU A 227 9.38 8.43 8.88
CA GLU A 227 8.95 9.73 9.39
C GLU A 227 9.14 9.89 10.92
N GLN A 228 9.41 8.81 11.66
CA GLN A 228 9.53 8.84 13.13
C GLN A 228 10.99 8.94 13.55
N HIS A 229 11.45 10.13 13.92
CA HIS A 229 12.86 10.42 14.27
C HIS A 229 13.44 9.55 15.40
N ASN A 230 12.60 9.15 16.36
CA ASN A 230 13.00 8.34 17.51
C ASN A 230 13.07 6.83 17.22
N VAL A 231 12.66 6.40 16.03
CA VAL A 231 12.63 4.97 15.62
C VAL A 231 13.45 4.74 14.34
N ALA A 232 13.37 5.66 13.39
CA ALA A 232 13.81 5.47 12.01
C ALA A 232 15.29 5.06 11.88
N ASP A 233 16.22 5.80 12.51
CA ASP A 233 17.66 5.54 12.39
C ASP A 233 18.04 4.19 12.99
N ASP A 234 17.55 3.88 14.20
CA ASP A 234 17.84 2.61 14.86
C ASP A 234 17.19 1.43 14.13
N PHE A 235 16.02 1.61 13.54
CA PHE A 235 15.41 0.59 12.69
C PHE A 235 16.22 0.36 11.41
N CYS A 236 16.70 1.40 10.75
CA CYS A 236 17.62 1.28 9.62
C CYS A 236 18.91 0.53 10.00
N ARG A 237 19.49 0.80 11.19
CA ARG A 237 20.65 0.08 11.74
C ARG A 237 20.35 -1.38 11.97
N LEU A 238 19.17 -1.72 12.47
CA LEU A 238 18.72 -3.10 12.66
C LEU A 238 18.69 -3.86 11.32
N LEU A 239 17.98 -3.30 10.33
CA LEU A 239 17.86 -3.92 9.00
C LEU A 239 19.23 -4.06 8.31
N ARG A 240 20.11 -3.06 8.45
CA ARG A 240 21.50 -3.14 7.98
C ARG A 240 22.26 -4.26 8.66
N SER A 241 22.16 -4.38 9.99
CA SER A 241 22.83 -5.45 10.74
C SER A 241 22.38 -6.84 10.26
N TRP A 242 21.10 -7.03 9.96
CA TRP A 242 20.58 -8.29 9.44
C TRP A 242 21.13 -8.60 8.05
N TYR A 243 21.19 -7.61 7.17
CA TYR A 243 21.83 -7.75 5.87
C TYR A 243 23.31 -8.15 5.98
N ASP A 244 24.08 -7.52 6.89
CA ASP A 244 25.49 -7.83 7.10
C ASP A 244 25.67 -9.24 7.73
N ARG A 245 24.77 -9.66 8.63
CA ARG A 245 24.75 -11.04 9.19
C ARG A 245 24.46 -12.08 8.11
N ALA A 246 23.55 -11.79 7.19
CA ALA A 246 23.22 -12.71 6.10
C ALA A 246 24.39 -12.98 5.14
N ARG A 247 25.38 -12.10 5.09
CA ARG A 247 26.59 -12.27 4.26
C ARG A 247 27.64 -13.17 4.91
N ARG A 248 27.50 -13.52 6.19
CA ARG A 248 28.46 -14.38 6.89
C ARG A 248 28.21 -15.84 6.50
N PRO A 249 29.29 -16.61 6.19
CA PRO A 249 29.16 -18.04 5.93
C PRO A 249 28.51 -18.77 7.12
N GLY A 250 27.55 -19.66 6.84
CA GLY A 250 26.87 -20.46 7.86
C GLY A 250 25.82 -19.72 8.69
N SER A 251 25.56 -18.44 8.42
CA SER A 251 24.54 -17.65 9.12
C SER A 251 23.12 -18.11 8.76
N THR A 252 22.24 -18.24 9.75
CA THR A 252 20.80 -18.51 9.56
C THR A 252 20.11 -17.35 8.84
N TRP A 253 20.62 -16.13 8.94
CA TRP A 253 20.14 -14.94 8.25
C TRP A 253 20.22 -15.05 6.71
N ARG A 254 20.99 -15.99 6.19
CA ARG A 254 21.02 -16.28 4.74
C ARG A 254 19.67 -16.75 4.19
N ASN A 255 18.78 -17.21 5.04
CA ASN A 255 17.42 -17.62 4.68
C ASN A 255 16.44 -16.43 4.65
N LEU A 256 16.80 -15.27 5.18
CA LEU A 256 15.97 -14.06 5.07
C LEU A 256 16.16 -13.40 3.71
N ARG A 257 15.03 -13.00 3.09
CA ARG A 257 14.94 -12.08 1.98
C ARG A 257 14.13 -10.89 2.47
N LEU A 258 14.71 -9.73 2.52
CA LEU A 258 14.06 -8.53 3.04
C LEU A 258 13.65 -7.63 1.88
N VAL A 259 12.36 -7.29 1.80
CA VAL A 259 11.80 -6.37 0.80
C VAL A 259 11.24 -5.16 1.54
N ILE A 260 11.80 -3.98 1.30
CA ILE A 260 11.40 -2.71 1.91
C ILE A 260 10.66 -1.89 0.86
N VAL A 261 9.41 -1.53 1.13
CA VAL A 261 8.56 -0.77 0.21
C VAL A 261 8.37 0.64 0.74
N HIS A 262 8.83 1.64 -0.04
CA HIS A 262 8.77 3.04 0.37
C HIS A 262 8.52 3.99 -0.81
N SER A 263 8.18 5.25 -0.52
CA SER A 263 7.76 6.20 -1.56
C SER A 263 8.85 7.15 -2.01
N THR A 264 9.75 7.55 -1.11
CA THR A 264 10.86 8.49 -1.39
C THR A 264 12.11 8.08 -0.60
N ASP A 265 13.25 8.70 -0.86
CA ASP A 265 14.47 8.47 -0.07
C ASP A 265 14.61 9.49 1.07
N ILE A 266 13.80 10.54 1.11
CA ILE A 266 13.92 11.63 2.10
C ILE A 266 12.63 11.73 2.93
N TYR A 267 12.79 11.61 4.25
CA TYR A 267 11.72 11.65 5.26
C TYR A 267 12.11 12.64 6.37
N GLY A 268 11.82 13.92 6.16
CA GLY A 268 12.20 14.95 7.11
C GLY A 268 13.72 14.97 7.37
N ALA A 269 14.15 14.51 8.54
CA ALA A 269 15.57 14.44 8.89
C ALA A 269 16.26 13.14 8.41
N LEU A 270 15.52 12.10 8.04
CA LEU A 270 16.07 10.86 7.51
C LEU A 270 16.27 10.98 6.00
N ASP A 271 17.51 10.87 5.56
CA ASP A 271 17.88 10.63 4.17
C ASP A 271 18.42 9.20 4.05
N ILE A 272 17.70 8.34 3.32
CA ILE A 272 18.05 6.92 3.21
C ILE A 272 19.43 6.74 2.57
N ASP A 273 19.80 7.58 1.59
CA ASP A 273 21.06 7.48 0.91
C ASP A 273 22.26 7.93 1.78
N HIS A 274 21.99 8.58 2.91
CA HIS A 274 22.97 8.90 3.97
C HIS A 274 22.72 8.12 5.28
N SER A 275 21.77 7.20 5.30
CA SER A 275 21.41 6.37 6.45
C SER A 275 22.20 5.05 6.48
N PRO A 276 22.05 4.24 7.54
CA PRO A 276 22.59 2.87 7.58
C PRO A 276 22.16 1.97 6.41
N LEU A 277 21.05 2.28 5.72
CA LEU A 277 20.59 1.55 4.54
C LEU A 277 21.24 2.04 3.23
N ALA A 278 22.08 3.08 3.28
CA ALA A 278 22.85 3.50 2.12
C ALA A 278 23.75 2.37 1.58
N ASN A 279 23.84 2.27 0.29
CA ASN A 279 24.73 1.32 -0.41
C ASN A 279 24.52 -0.17 -0.02
N VAL A 280 23.34 -0.57 0.48
CA VAL A 280 22.99 -1.97 0.75
C VAL A 280 21.80 -2.42 -0.05
N GLY A 281 21.89 -3.68 -0.50
CA GLY A 281 20.84 -4.30 -1.29
C GLY A 281 20.71 -3.73 -2.69
N SER A 282 19.59 -4.05 -3.32
CA SER A 282 19.22 -3.61 -4.67
C SER A 282 18.00 -2.67 -4.61
N VAL A 283 18.02 -1.59 -5.38
CA VAL A 283 16.92 -0.64 -5.47
C VAL A 283 16.18 -0.82 -6.78
N PHE A 284 14.88 -1.07 -6.70
CA PHE A 284 13.97 -1.18 -7.83
C PHE A 284 12.99 -0.01 -7.80
N SER A 285 13.19 0.93 -8.73
CA SER A 285 12.30 2.09 -8.85
C SER A 285 11.20 1.80 -9.88
N LEU A 286 9.94 1.79 -9.44
CA LEU A 286 8.83 1.58 -10.35
C LEU A 286 8.58 2.83 -11.18
N ARG A 287 8.61 2.67 -12.47
CA ARG A 287 8.30 3.72 -13.44
C ARG A 287 6.82 3.74 -13.81
N LYS A 288 6.38 4.80 -14.40
CA LYS A 288 5.09 4.89 -15.09
C LYS A 288 4.99 3.84 -16.21
N PHE A 289 3.78 3.46 -16.58
CA PHE A 289 3.55 2.63 -17.76
C PHE A 289 3.97 3.36 -19.03
N SER A 290 4.61 2.63 -19.93
CA SER A 290 4.81 3.04 -21.31
C SER A 290 3.50 2.96 -22.10
N LEU A 291 3.46 3.55 -23.29
CA LEU A 291 2.31 3.44 -24.19
C LEU A 291 1.96 1.97 -24.48
N LYS A 292 2.98 1.12 -24.67
CA LYS A 292 2.76 -0.33 -24.90
C LYS A 292 2.07 -0.97 -23.70
N GLU A 293 2.57 -0.78 -22.50
CA GLU A 293 1.99 -1.36 -21.27
C GLU A 293 0.56 -0.84 -21.00
N ALA A 294 0.31 0.45 -21.30
CA ALA A 294 -1.04 1.00 -21.24
C ALA A 294 -1.96 0.36 -22.29
N THR A 295 -1.45 0.09 -23.50
CA THR A 295 -2.20 -0.59 -24.57
C THR A 295 -2.51 -2.03 -24.18
N ASP A 296 -1.52 -2.76 -23.67
CA ASP A 296 -1.69 -4.13 -23.17
C ASP A 296 -2.78 -4.18 -22.09
N LEU A 297 -2.77 -3.22 -21.16
CA LEU A 297 -3.79 -3.11 -20.11
C LEU A 297 -5.19 -2.81 -20.69
N VAL A 298 -5.32 -1.91 -21.65
CA VAL A 298 -6.59 -1.62 -22.34
C VAL A 298 -7.18 -2.87 -22.99
N GLN A 299 -6.31 -3.73 -23.59
CA GLN A 299 -6.72 -5.01 -24.18
C GLN A 299 -7.24 -6.00 -23.13
N GLU A 300 -6.57 -6.09 -21.98
CA GLU A 300 -7.01 -6.92 -20.84
C GLU A 300 -8.40 -6.50 -20.34
N TYR A 301 -8.69 -5.18 -20.33
CA TYR A 301 -10.02 -4.63 -20.04
C TYR A 301 -11.04 -4.88 -21.16
N LYS A 302 -10.63 -5.53 -22.27
CA LYS A 302 -11.48 -5.81 -23.44
C LYS A 302 -12.10 -4.55 -24.06
N LEU A 303 -11.45 -3.42 -23.91
CA LEU A 303 -11.80 -2.19 -24.59
C LEU A 303 -11.14 -2.20 -25.98
N HIS A 304 -11.96 -2.09 -27.03
CA HIS A 304 -11.49 -2.12 -28.42
C HIS A 304 -11.00 -0.74 -28.88
N TRP A 305 -10.03 -0.19 -28.14
CA TRP A 305 -9.47 1.11 -28.46
C TRP A 305 -8.40 1.03 -29.55
N GLN A 306 -8.34 2.08 -30.35
CA GLN A 306 -7.23 2.31 -31.28
C GLN A 306 -6.06 2.97 -30.55
N ALA A 307 -4.87 2.96 -31.16
CA ALA A 307 -3.65 3.50 -30.53
C ALA A 307 -3.78 4.99 -30.19
N ASP A 308 -4.45 5.79 -31.03
CA ASP A 308 -4.68 7.21 -30.81
C ASP A 308 -5.56 7.49 -29.57
N GLN A 309 -6.49 6.60 -29.25
CA GLN A 309 -7.32 6.70 -28.05
C GLN A 309 -6.50 6.45 -26.78
N VAL A 310 -5.60 5.47 -26.80
CA VAL A 310 -4.67 5.24 -25.70
C VAL A 310 -3.72 6.42 -25.54
N GLU A 311 -3.19 6.98 -26.63
CA GLU A 311 -2.34 8.18 -26.60
C GLU A 311 -3.07 9.39 -26.02
N GLN A 312 -4.34 9.60 -26.35
CA GLN A 312 -5.15 10.69 -25.77
C GLN A 312 -5.33 10.54 -24.25
N MET A 313 -5.59 9.31 -23.77
CA MET A 313 -5.64 9.02 -22.34
C MET A 313 -4.27 9.29 -21.69
N MET A 314 -3.20 8.77 -22.27
CA MET A 314 -1.83 8.97 -21.79
C MET A 314 -1.41 10.43 -21.76
N ALA A 315 -1.84 11.25 -22.70
CA ALA A 315 -1.59 12.70 -22.70
C ALA A 315 -2.19 13.40 -21.47
N LEU A 316 -3.28 12.87 -20.89
CA LEU A 316 -3.89 13.41 -19.68
C LEU A 316 -3.24 12.90 -18.40
N ILE A 317 -2.99 11.58 -18.30
CA ILE A 317 -2.61 10.91 -17.04
C ILE A 317 -1.20 10.34 -17.02
N ASP A 318 -0.46 10.50 -18.12
CA ASP A 318 0.99 10.26 -18.28
C ASP A 318 1.48 8.89 -17.71
N GLY A 319 0.75 7.84 -18.00
CA GLY A 319 1.15 6.48 -17.65
C GLY A 319 1.11 6.15 -16.16
N ASN A 320 0.49 6.95 -15.32
CA ASN A 320 0.31 6.63 -13.92
C ASN A 320 -0.60 5.38 -13.79
N PRO A 321 -0.09 4.26 -13.21
CA PRO A 321 -0.84 3.00 -13.18
C PRO A 321 -2.20 3.13 -12.50
N TYR A 322 -2.27 3.82 -11.36
CA TYR A 322 -3.52 4.02 -10.64
C TYR A 322 -4.54 4.81 -11.47
N LEU A 323 -4.10 5.90 -12.11
CA LEU A 323 -5.03 6.72 -12.91
C LEU A 323 -5.51 5.98 -14.15
N ILE A 324 -4.68 5.12 -14.75
CA ILE A 324 -5.09 4.29 -15.89
C ILE A 324 -6.15 3.27 -15.43
N HIS A 325 -5.91 2.53 -14.36
CA HIS A 325 -6.87 1.57 -13.84
C HIS A 325 -8.21 2.23 -13.51
N GLU A 326 -8.22 3.34 -12.78
CA GLU A 326 -9.43 4.11 -12.47
C GLU A 326 -10.19 4.55 -13.74
N ALA A 327 -9.44 4.98 -14.79
CA ALA A 327 -10.03 5.32 -16.08
C ALA A 327 -10.73 4.12 -16.73
N LEU A 328 -10.03 3.00 -16.82
CA LEU A 328 -10.52 1.81 -17.49
C LEU A 328 -11.67 1.16 -16.70
N ASP A 329 -11.58 1.12 -15.38
CA ASP A 329 -12.68 0.67 -14.49
C ASP A 329 -13.92 1.54 -14.71
N TYR A 330 -13.76 2.86 -14.69
CA TYR A 330 -14.85 3.79 -14.88
C TYR A 330 -15.53 3.63 -16.25
N LEU A 331 -14.74 3.51 -17.32
CA LEU A 331 -15.26 3.35 -18.68
C LEU A 331 -15.91 1.98 -18.90
N THR A 332 -15.39 0.94 -18.28
CA THR A 332 -16.02 -0.40 -18.32
C THR A 332 -17.37 -0.42 -17.61
N LEU A 333 -17.50 0.31 -16.51
CA LEU A 333 -18.76 0.45 -15.77
C LEU A 333 -19.75 1.40 -16.46
N ASN A 334 -19.29 2.25 -17.38
CA ASN A 334 -20.10 3.23 -18.10
C ASN A 334 -19.93 3.09 -19.63
N PRO A 335 -20.41 1.96 -20.23
CA PRO A 335 -20.12 1.64 -21.63
C PRO A 335 -20.69 2.67 -22.64
N GLU A 336 -21.68 3.46 -22.24
CA GLU A 336 -22.23 4.55 -23.09
C GLU A 336 -21.35 5.80 -23.12
N MET A 337 -20.34 5.88 -22.22
CA MET A 337 -19.45 7.04 -22.16
C MET A 337 -18.35 6.93 -23.21
N THR A 338 -18.21 7.96 -24.05
CA THR A 338 -17.09 8.04 -24.98
C THR A 338 -15.80 8.47 -24.28
N LEU A 339 -14.64 8.16 -24.87
CA LEU A 339 -13.35 8.64 -24.36
C LEU A 339 -13.30 10.17 -24.29
N GLU A 340 -13.84 10.87 -25.28
CA GLU A 340 -13.89 12.35 -25.31
C GLU A 340 -14.66 12.90 -24.11
N GLN A 341 -15.83 12.32 -23.82
CA GLN A 341 -16.64 12.69 -22.65
C GLN A 341 -15.90 12.40 -21.35
N PHE A 342 -15.21 11.26 -21.27
CA PHE A 342 -14.38 10.90 -20.13
C PHE A 342 -13.25 11.94 -19.91
N LEU A 343 -12.47 12.27 -20.95
CA LEU A 343 -11.37 13.23 -20.87
C LEU A 343 -11.86 14.65 -20.46
N HIS A 344 -13.05 15.04 -20.93
CA HIS A 344 -13.67 16.31 -20.52
C HIS A 344 -14.08 16.28 -19.04
N ASN A 345 -14.69 15.17 -18.59
CA ASN A 345 -15.20 15.03 -17.23
C ASN A 345 -14.14 14.72 -16.19
N ALA A 346 -12.95 14.27 -16.59
CA ALA A 346 -11.90 13.78 -15.70
C ALA A 346 -11.51 14.75 -14.57
N VAL A 347 -11.57 16.06 -14.84
CA VAL A 347 -11.23 17.13 -13.86
C VAL A 347 -12.45 17.69 -13.11
N THR A 348 -13.65 17.19 -13.39
CA THR A 348 -14.91 17.69 -12.80
C THR A 348 -15.26 16.94 -11.51
N VAL A 349 -16.22 17.50 -10.76
CA VAL A 349 -16.78 16.88 -9.55
C VAL A 349 -17.57 15.58 -9.81
N SER A 350 -17.95 15.35 -11.05
CA SER A 350 -18.66 14.13 -11.49
C SER A 350 -17.71 13.13 -12.17
N GLY A 351 -16.42 13.46 -12.26
CA GLY A 351 -15.43 12.63 -12.93
C GLY A 351 -14.91 11.48 -12.06
N PRO A 352 -14.25 10.51 -12.68
CA PRO A 352 -13.75 9.29 -12.01
C PRO A 352 -12.74 9.59 -10.90
N TYR A 353 -11.99 10.67 -11.02
CA TYR A 353 -10.93 11.04 -10.09
C TYR A 353 -11.38 11.97 -8.96
N HIS A 354 -12.67 12.33 -8.87
CA HIS A 354 -13.16 13.35 -7.94
C HIS A 354 -12.76 13.09 -6.48
N ASN A 355 -12.99 11.88 -5.98
CA ASN A 355 -12.67 11.52 -4.60
C ASN A 355 -11.17 11.59 -4.35
N TYR A 356 -10.38 11.00 -5.23
CA TYR A 356 -8.92 10.98 -5.12
C TYR A 356 -8.30 12.38 -5.20
N LEU A 357 -8.70 13.18 -6.17
CA LEU A 357 -8.22 14.55 -6.31
C LEU A 357 -8.68 15.46 -5.15
N GLY A 358 -9.87 15.20 -4.61
CA GLY A 358 -10.39 15.87 -3.42
C GLY A 358 -9.60 15.55 -2.16
N GLU A 359 -9.21 14.29 -1.96
CA GLU A 359 -8.32 13.88 -0.86
C GLU A 359 -6.95 14.56 -0.95
N LEU A 360 -6.36 14.60 -2.15
CA LEU A 360 -5.10 15.30 -2.39
C LEU A 360 -5.21 16.81 -2.12
N LEU A 361 -6.28 17.44 -2.58
CA LEU A 361 -6.53 18.86 -2.34
C LEU A 361 -6.67 19.16 -0.84
N SER A 362 -7.44 18.34 -0.12
CA SER A 362 -7.59 18.47 1.33
C SER A 362 -6.24 18.32 2.06
N THR A 363 -5.41 17.36 1.65
CA THR A 363 -4.06 17.16 2.21
C THR A 363 -3.16 18.37 1.95
N LEU A 364 -3.17 18.91 0.74
CA LEU A 364 -2.40 20.13 0.40
C LEU A 364 -2.85 21.33 1.23
N GLN A 365 -4.17 21.52 1.39
CA GLN A 365 -4.75 22.64 2.15
C GLN A 365 -4.41 22.62 3.66
N GLN A 366 -4.05 21.46 4.22
CA GLN A 366 -3.56 21.36 5.59
C GLN A 366 -2.16 21.96 5.79
N ASN A 367 -1.40 22.17 4.70
CA ASN A 367 -0.08 22.79 4.71
C ASN A 367 -0.02 23.90 3.66
N SER A 368 -0.22 25.15 4.09
CA SER A 368 -0.30 26.31 3.19
C SER A 368 0.99 26.51 2.36
N SER A 369 2.16 26.25 2.91
CA SER A 369 3.44 26.37 2.20
C SER A 369 3.59 25.31 1.11
N LEU A 370 3.15 24.08 1.40
CA LEU A 370 3.14 22.98 0.42
C LEU A 370 2.14 23.28 -0.71
N ALA A 371 0.94 23.76 -0.36
CA ALA A 371 -0.08 24.18 -1.33
C ALA A 371 0.39 25.32 -2.23
N ALA A 372 1.02 26.35 -1.65
CA ALA A 372 1.58 27.48 -2.41
C ALA A 372 2.70 27.04 -3.35
N THR A 373 3.59 26.13 -2.87
CA THR A 373 4.63 25.53 -3.69
C THR A 373 4.03 24.79 -4.88
N PHE A 374 3.06 23.93 -4.64
CA PHE A 374 2.42 23.18 -5.73
C PHE A 374 1.62 24.08 -6.68
N SER A 375 0.96 25.11 -6.16
CA SER A 375 0.29 26.14 -6.99
C SER A 375 1.27 26.82 -7.96
N SER A 376 2.46 27.18 -7.50
CA SER A 376 3.49 27.76 -8.36
C SER A 376 3.94 26.81 -9.48
N ILE A 377 4.04 25.49 -9.17
CA ILE A 377 4.45 24.46 -10.12
C ILE A 377 3.38 24.22 -11.19
N VAL A 378 2.10 24.09 -10.81
CA VAL A 378 1.01 23.83 -11.78
C VAL A 378 0.71 25.02 -12.69
N ASN A 379 0.99 26.24 -12.24
CA ASN A 379 0.82 27.46 -13.02
C ASN A 379 2.00 27.77 -13.96
N SER A 380 3.14 27.12 -13.75
CA SER A 380 4.32 27.33 -14.60
C SER A 380 4.27 26.48 -15.86
N THR A 381 4.71 27.05 -16.97
CA THR A 381 4.94 26.32 -18.25
C THR A 381 6.34 25.72 -18.36
N THR A 382 7.25 26.08 -17.45
CA THR A 382 8.63 25.61 -17.40
C THR A 382 8.91 24.93 -16.05
N PRO A 383 9.93 24.05 -15.96
CA PRO A 383 10.32 23.46 -14.68
C PRO A 383 10.60 24.53 -13.62
N THR A 384 9.97 24.41 -12.47
CA THR A 384 10.02 25.38 -11.37
C THR A 384 11.04 24.93 -10.32
N ARG A 385 11.84 25.86 -9.79
CA ARG A 385 12.68 25.60 -8.62
C ARG A 385 11.85 25.83 -7.36
N ALA A 386 11.92 24.91 -6.43
CA ALA A 386 11.22 25.01 -5.16
C ALA A 386 12.09 24.45 -4.03
N GLU A 387 11.68 24.67 -2.80
CA GLU A 387 12.38 24.18 -1.62
C GLU A 387 12.42 22.64 -1.61
N PRO A 388 13.60 22.01 -1.44
CA PRO A 388 13.76 20.56 -1.54
C PRO A 388 12.78 19.76 -0.65
N ALA A 389 12.52 20.20 0.57
CA ALA A 389 11.60 19.51 1.48
C ALA A 389 10.18 19.39 0.90
N TYR A 390 9.65 20.46 0.33
CA TYR A 390 8.33 20.42 -0.33
C TYR A 390 8.36 19.64 -1.65
N VAL A 391 9.47 19.73 -2.39
CA VAL A 391 9.64 18.94 -3.63
C VAL A 391 9.55 17.45 -3.33
N PHE A 392 10.28 16.95 -2.33
CA PHE A 392 10.27 15.54 -1.96
C PHE A 392 8.91 15.09 -1.43
N GLN A 393 8.23 15.94 -0.65
CA GLN A 393 6.88 15.65 -0.16
C GLN A 393 5.88 15.55 -1.33
N LEU A 394 5.88 16.51 -2.26
CA LEU A 394 5.04 16.47 -3.47
C LEU A 394 5.38 15.28 -4.38
N TYR A 395 6.67 14.93 -4.49
CA TYR A 395 7.13 13.76 -5.22
C TYR A 395 6.62 12.47 -4.59
N SER A 396 6.75 12.32 -3.27
CA SER A 396 6.21 11.17 -2.53
C SER A 396 4.71 10.98 -2.75
N MET A 397 3.95 12.09 -2.77
CA MET A 397 2.52 12.10 -3.09
C MET A 397 2.21 11.74 -4.55
N GLY A 398 3.21 11.69 -5.42
CA GLY A 398 3.05 11.42 -6.86
C GLY A 398 2.55 12.63 -7.67
N LEU A 399 2.57 13.83 -7.09
CA LEU A 399 2.04 15.05 -7.71
C LEU A 399 3.00 15.71 -8.68
N VAL A 400 4.31 15.49 -8.49
CA VAL A 400 5.35 16.12 -9.31
C VAL A 400 6.40 15.13 -9.78
N GLU A 401 7.09 15.51 -10.85
CA GLU A 401 8.32 14.88 -11.31
C GLU A 401 9.50 15.82 -11.13
N ILE A 402 10.62 15.26 -10.69
CA ILE A 402 11.88 15.97 -10.56
C ILE A 402 12.63 15.83 -11.89
N LYS A 403 12.96 16.94 -12.52
CA LYS A 403 13.74 17.02 -13.77
C LYS A 403 15.06 17.75 -13.48
N GLU A 404 16.04 17.65 -14.38
CA GLU A 404 17.35 18.28 -14.22
C GLU A 404 17.30 19.79 -13.93
N ARG A 405 16.29 20.50 -14.48
CA ARG A 405 16.17 21.97 -14.37
C ARG A 405 15.14 22.42 -13.34
N GLY A 406 14.51 21.52 -12.62
CA GLY A 406 13.46 21.83 -11.64
C GLY A 406 12.34 20.79 -11.61
N VAL A 407 11.18 21.20 -11.20
CA VAL A 407 10.03 20.34 -10.92
C VAL A 407 8.87 20.69 -11.82
N ILE A 408 8.15 19.68 -12.31
CA ILE A 408 6.94 19.80 -13.12
C ILE A 408 5.81 18.96 -12.51
N PRO A 409 4.52 19.28 -12.78
CA PRO A 409 3.42 18.37 -12.42
C PRO A 409 3.62 17.00 -13.08
N SER A 410 3.29 15.93 -12.37
CA SER A 410 3.53 14.57 -12.88
C SER A 410 2.60 14.17 -14.01
N CYS A 411 1.46 14.87 -14.19
CA CYS A 411 0.57 14.70 -15.36
C CYS A 411 -0.31 15.94 -15.59
N GLU A 412 -0.91 15.98 -16.77
CA GLU A 412 -1.78 17.08 -17.17
C GLU A 412 -3.11 17.13 -16.37
N LEU A 413 -3.60 15.98 -15.91
CA LEU A 413 -4.77 15.91 -15.01
C LEU A 413 -4.55 16.76 -13.75
N TYR A 414 -3.40 16.61 -13.10
CA TYR A 414 -3.08 17.39 -11.89
C TYR A 414 -2.90 18.86 -12.22
N ARG A 415 -2.22 19.20 -13.33
CA ARG A 415 -2.09 20.58 -13.76
C ARG A 415 -3.45 21.26 -13.91
N ARG A 416 -4.38 20.64 -14.64
CA ARG A 416 -5.72 21.19 -14.88
C ARG A 416 -6.54 21.31 -13.61
N TYR A 417 -6.56 20.24 -12.79
CA TYR A 417 -7.40 20.21 -11.59
C TYR A 417 -6.94 21.21 -10.54
N PHE A 418 -5.64 21.29 -10.26
CA PHE A 418 -5.10 22.09 -9.15
C PHE A 418 -4.88 23.55 -9.53
N ARG A 419 -4.68 23.88 -10.80
CA ARG A 419 -4.53 25.26 -11.26
C ARG A 419 -5.68 26.15 -10.79
N ASP A 420 -6.92 25.68 -10.94
CA ASP A 420 -8.11 26.48 -10.62
C ASP A 420 -8.45 26.47 -9.13
N ARG A 421 -7.94 25.49 -8.36
CA ARG A 421 -8.34 25.23 -6.98
C ARG A 421 -7.32 25.63 -5.92
N LEU A 422 -6.09 25.89 -6.32
CA LEU A 422 -5.02 26.39 -5.45
C LEU A 422 -4.69 27.87 -5.73
N GLN A 423 -5.52 28.55 -6.52
CA GLN A 423 -5.42 30.00 -6.66
C GLN A 423 -6.02 30.66 -5.42
N ASN A 424 -5.17 31.13 -4.51
CA ASN A 424 -5.47 32.17 -3.51
C ASN A 424 -4.21 32.94 -3.17
#